data_c29e4b1245a5761d5a063aa328cfd998
#
_entry.id   c29e4b1245a5761d5a063aa328cfd998
#
_cell.length_a   1.000
_cell.length_b   1.000
_cell.length_c   1.000
_cell.angle_alpha   90.00
_cell.angle_beta   90.00
_cell.angle_gamma   90.00
#
_symmetry.space_group_name_H-M   'P 1'
#
loop_
_entity.id
_entity.type
_entity.pdbx_description
1 polymer ?
#
loop_
_entity_poly.entity_id
_entity_poly.type
_entity_poly.pdbx_seq_one_letter_code
_entity_poly.pdbx_strand_id
1 'polypeptide(L)'
;PSQAIKLAARGGAFDAEKEFGLPAKWVRSMDRSFQLAIAAGILALKDAGIPLVLYYKPTSTGGYLPDRWGLPADMIDDTGVIFTSAFPVANSMMGDLSKRVAGLLNNKTAKEVRAFCDKFIAQITDPALKAEIEAWYNENFKDKEVEPMAFTSEFILKTIIIAHSHFCQWIRARGPATSMSAACASTAQAIAVAQDWIKLGRAKRVIVISADDITNDNVSEWILTAFLASGAATTEADVTKAALPFDRRRNGMIVGMGAVSLVVEEAGEVAKRGMKPLAKVLATEIRNSGFHVTRLDVGHVAQVMNDLVSEGERKSGVSRADIAKQLVFISHETYTPARGGSASAEAYALKSTFGADVSKVIVSNTKGFTGHSMGAGLEDAIAVHCLNTGLVPPIANFKEADPELEGITLSKGGHYNFKYALRLAAGFGSQLGMTLLEKVWDVNEPRIIDAEEA
;
A
#
# COMPACT_ATOMS: atom_id res chain seq x y z
N PRO A 1 -26.74 11.42 6.62
CA PRO A 1 -26.05 11.82 5.38
C PRO A 1 -24.95 12.88 5.60
N SER A 2 -25.07 13.77 6.62
CA SER A 2 -24.07 14.80 6.91
C SER A 2 -22.76 14.25 7.46
N GLN A 3 -22.78 13.07 8.04
CA GLN A 3 -21.61 12.37 8.61
C GLN A 3 -21.07 11.25 7.71
N ALA A 4 -21.40 11.21 6.45
CA ALA A 4 -20.84 10.23 5.51
C ALA A 4 -19.49 10.70 4.95
N ILE A 5 -18.59 9.76 4.69
CA ILE A 5 -17.37 10.03 3.92
C ILE A 5 -17.75 10.35 2.48
N LYS A 6 -17.19 11.44 1.95
CA LYS A 6 -17.54 11.97 0.64
C LYS A 6 -16.37 11.94 -0.36
N LEU A 7 -15.14 11.72 0.14
CA LEU A 7 -13.93 11.76 -0.66
C LEU A 7 -13.10 10.50 -0.47
N ALA A 8 -12.62 9.94 -1.58
CA ALA A 8 -11.60 8.91 -1.61
C ALA A 8 -10.71 9.11 -2.84
N ALA A 9 -9.41 8.91 -2.69
CA ALA A 9 -8.47 8.95 -3.81
C ALA A 9 -8.44 7.59 -4.49
N ARG A 10 -9.21 7.44 -5.55
CA ARG A 10 -9.31 6.23 -6.36
C ARG A 10 -8.30 6.27 -7.51
N GLY A 11 -7.68 5.11 -7.80
CA GLY A 11 -6.90 4.92 -9.02
C GLY A 11 -7.79 4.79 -10.26
N GLY A 12 -7.16 4.82 -11.42
CA GLY A 12 -7.82 4.57 -12.71
C GLY A 12 -8.27 3.12 -12.88
N ALA A 13 -8.82 2.82 -14.05
CA ALA A 13 -9.11 1.46 -14.44
C ALA A 13 -7.81 0.63 -14.47
N PHE A 14 -7.89 -0.62 -14.02
CA PHE A 14 -6.76 -1.54 -13.98
C PHE A 14 -7.24 -2.95 -14.35
N ASP A 15 -6.59 -3.54 -15.32
CA ASP A 15 -6.87 -4.89 -15.83
C ASP A 15 -5.57 -5.70 -15.85
N ALA A 16 -5.39 -6.53 -14.83
CA ALA A 16 -4.17 -7.31 -14.65
C ALA A 16 -3.92 -8.33 -15.78
N GLU A 17 -4.98 -8.81 -16.44
CA GLU A 17 -4.87 -9.71 -17.58
C GLU A 17 -4.36 -8.98 -18.82
N LYS A 18 -5.00 -7.87 -19.17
CA LYS A 18 -4.66 -7.14 -20.42
C LYS A 18 -3.35 -6.35 -20.31
N GLU A 19 -3.09 -5.74 -19.16
CA GLU A 19 -1.96 -4.83 -18.96
C GLU A 19 -0.68 -5.58 -18.58
N PHE A 20 -0.80 -6.71 -17.87
CA PHE A 20 0.35 -7.46 -17.32
C PHE A 20 0.41 -8.92 -17.74
N GLY A 21 -0.52 -9.40 -18.56
CA GLY A 21 -0.53 -10.77 -19.06
C GLY A 21 -0.79 -11.84 -17.99
N LEU A 22 -1.38 -11.48 -16.85
CA LEU A 22 -1.73 -12.45 -15.83
C LEU A 22 -2.86 -13.37 -16.35
N PRO A 23 -2.75 -14.71 -16.16
CA PRO A 23 -3.79 -15.61 -16.62
C PRO A 23 -5.16 -15.31 -15.98
N ALA A 24 -6.23 -15.27 -16.78
CA ALA A 24 -7.59 -15.00 -16.32
C ALA A 24 -8.01 -15.85 -15.11
N LYS A 25 -7.62 -17.14 -15.10
CA LYS A 25 -7.87 -18.04 -13.95
C LYS A 25 -7.21 -17.54 -12.67
N TRP A 26 -6.00 -16.99 -12.76
CA TRP A 26 -5.28 -16.43 -11.61
C TRP A 26 -5.95 -15.15 -11.12
N VAL A 27 -6.29 -14.25 -12.06
CA VAL A 27 -6.97 -12.99 -11.74
C VAL A 27 -8.26 -13.25 -10.95
N ARG A 28 -9.06 -14.26 -11.35
CA ARG A 28 -10.29 -14.64 -10.61
C ARG A 28 -10.02 -15.20 -9.22
N SER A 29 -8.87 -15.83 -8.99
CA SER A 29 -8.51 -16.45 -7.70
C SER A 29 -7.71 -15.53 -6.78
N MET A 30 -7.48 -14.27 -7.17
CA MET A 30 -6.71 -13.28 -6.40
C MET A 30 -7.59 -12.16 -5.89
N ASP A 31 -7.31 -11.71 -4.66
CA ASP A 31 -7.83 -10.43 -4.19
C ASP A 31 -7.29 -9.27 -5.05
N ARG A 32 -8.01 -8.16 -5.08
CA ARG A 32 -7.62 -6.96 -5.82
C ARG A 32 -6.26 -6.44 -5.40
N SER A 33 -5.96 -6.44 -4.09
CA SER A 33 -4.66 -6.03 -3.57
C SER A 33 -3.52 -6.93 -4.07
N PHE A 34 -3.76 -8.23 -4.25
CA PHE A 34 -2.75 -9.14 -4.80
C PHE A 34 -2.43 -8.83 -6.27
N GLN A 35 -3.46 -8.58 -7.07
CA GLN A 35 -3.29 -8.20 -8.48
C GLN A 35 -2.48 -6.92 -8.62
N LEU A 36 -2.80 -5.90 -7.83
CA LEU A 36 -2.08 -4.62 -7.82
C LEU A 36 -0.62 -4.78 -7.36
N ALA A 37 -0.38 -5.54 -6.29
CA ALA A 37 0.97 -5.79 -5.78
C ALA A 37 1.85 -6.54 -6.78
N ILE A 38 1.31 -7.56 -7.46
CA ILE A 38 2.01 -8.32 -8.49
C ILE A 38 2.37 -7.43 -9.67
N ALA A 39 1.42 -6.60 -10.13
CA ALA A 39 1.67 -5.65 -11.20
C ALA A 39 2.79 -4.66 -10.84
N ALA A 40 2.77 -4.10 -9.63
CA ALA A 40 3.84 -3.25 -9.13
C ALA A 40 5.19 -4.01 -9.07
N GLY A 41 5.17 -5.28 -8.67
CA GLY A 41 6.35 -6.15 -8.66
C GLY A 41 6.98 -6.33 -10.05
N ILE A 42 6.15 -6.56 -11.07
CA ILE A 42 6.61 -6.67 -12.46
C ILE A 42 7.26 -5.36 -12.93
N LEU A 43 6.66 -4.21 -12.61
CA LEU A 43 7.22 -2.90 -12.94
C LEU A 43 8.55 -2.64 -12.21
N ALA A 44 8.66 -3.06 -10.95
CA ALA A 44 9.89 -2.92 -10.18
C ALA A 44 11.04 -3.77 -10.73
N LEU A 45 10.75 -5.00 -11.19
CA LEU A 45 11.74 -5.84 -11.88
C LEU A 45 12.25 -5.15 -13.14
N LYS A 46 11.33 -4.61 -13.94
CA LYS A 46 11.68 -3.86 -15.17
C LYS A 46 12.54 -2.64 -14.85
N ASP A 47 12.18 -1.87 -13.82
CA ASP A 47 12.94 -0.69 -13.37
C ASP A 47 14.33 -1.06 -12.83
N ALA A 48 14.46 -2.20 -12.16
CA ALA A 48 15.72 -2.73 -11.65
C ALA A 48 16.60 -3.39 -12.72
N GLY A 49 16.16 -3.44 -13.98
CA GLY A 49 16.89 -4.13 -15.05
C GLY A 49 16.99 -5.64 -14.83
N ILE A 50 16.04 -6.23 -14.12
CA ILE A 50 15.98 -7.69 -13.89
C ILE A 50 15.06 -8.30 -14.94
N PRO A 51 15.58 -9.06 -15.92
CA PRO A 51 14.78 -9.63 -16.99
C PRO A 51 13.96 -10.83 -16.51
N LEU A 52 12.84 -11.07 -17.18
CA LEU A 52 12.18 -12.37 -17.15
C LEU A 52 12.52 -13.11 -18.44
N VAL A 53 12.96 -14.35 -18.32
CA VAL A 53 13.33 -15.21 -19.45
C VAL A 53 12.29 -16.30 -19.67
N LEU A 54 12.09 -16.68 -20.92
CA LEU A 54 11.17 -17.75 -21.28
C LEU A 54 11.86 -19.11 -21.11
N TYR A 55 11.31 -19.95 -20.25
CA TYR A 55 11.76 -21.32 -20.04
C TYR A 55 11.05 -22.27 -21.01
N TYR A 56 11.75 -23.34 -21.37
CA TYR A 56 11.26 -24.38 -22.26
C TYR A 56 11.25 -25.73 -21.55
N LYS A 57 10.28 -26.56 -21.88
CA LYS A 57 10.22 -27.95 -21.43
C LYS A 57 10.44 -28.91 -22.58
N PRO A 58 11.14 -30.03 -22.37
CA PRO A 58 11.32 -31.05 -23.42
C PRO A 58 10.00 -31.76 -23.70
N THR A 59 9.81 -32.18 -24.94
CA THR A 59 8.72 -33.04 -25.38
C THR A 59 9.17 -34.48 -25.47
N SER A 60 8.23 -35.42 -25.46
CA SER A 60 8.50 -36.85 -25.69
C SER A 60 9.08 -37.17 -27.05
N THR A 61 8.97 -36.27 -28.01
CA THR A 61 9.46 -36.40 -29.39
C THR A 61 10.83 -35.75 -29.61
N GLY A 62 11.51 -35.29 -28.53
CA GLY A 62 12.86 -34.73 -28.59
C GLY A 62 12.91 -33.22 -28.93
N GLY A 63 11.77 -32.54 -29.05
CA GLY A 63 11.69 -31.10 -29.25
C GLY A 63 11.53 -30.35 -27.94
N TYR A 64 11.34 -29.00 -28.00
CA TYR A 64 11.10 -28.13 -26.88
C TYR A 64 9.85 -27.29 -27.11
N LEU A 65 9.05 -27.08 -26.08
CA LEU A 65 7.89 -26.16 -26.06
C LEU A 65 8.08 -25.08 -25.01
N PRO A 66 7.59 -23.84 -25.27
CA PRO A 66 7.54 -22.82 -24.25
C PRO A 66 6.81 -23.34 -22.99
N ASP A 67 7.39 -23.10 -21.82
CA ASP A 67 6.80 -23.51 -20.56
C ASP A 67 6.27 -22.29 -19.79
N ARG A 68 7.15 -21.41 -19.33
CA ARG A 68 6.77 -20.22 -18.57
C ARG A 68 7.90 -19.19 -18.52
N TRP A 69 7.54 -17.97 -18.18
CA TRP A 69 8.49 -16.92 -17.86
C TRP A 69 9.00 -17.09 -16.42
N GLY A 70 10.17 -16.55 -16.13
CA GLY A 70 10.76 -16.55 -14.80
C GLY A 70 12.08 -15.80 -14.76
N LEU A 71 12.62 -15.60 -13.58
CA LEU A 71 13.95 -15.02 -13.37
C LEU A 71 15.03 -15.86 -14.06
N PRO A 72 16.17 -15.28 -14.48
CA PRO A 72 17.36 -16.02 -14.87
C PRO A 72 17.74 -17.08 -13.83
N ALA A 73 18.30 -18.20 -14.29
CA ALA A 73 18.54 -19.36 -13.45
C ALA A 73 19.41 -19.10 -12.20
N ASP A 74 20.37 -18.21 -12.34
CA ASP A 74 21.28 -17.77 -11.27
C ASP A 74 20.64 -16.82 -10.24
N MET A 75 19.44 -16.29 -10.54
CA MET A 75 18.71 -15.40 -9.65
C MET A 75 17.58 -16.10 -8.88
N ILE A 76 17.14 -17.28 -9.30
CA ILE A 76 15.95 -17.96 -8.78
C ILE A 76 16.03 -18.23 -7.28
N ASP A 77 17.14 -18.80 -6.82
CA ASP A 77 17.28 -19.26 -5.44
C ASP A 77 17.63 -18.14 -4.46
N ASP A 78 18.23 -17.07 -4.96
CA ASP A 78 18.70 -15.92 -4.18
C ASP A 78 17.70 -14.74 -4.15
N THR A 79 16.50 -14.94 -4.72
CA THR A 79 15.47 -13.90 -4.76
C THR A 79 14.33 -14.21 -3.79
N GLY A 80 14.19 -13.37 -2.77
CA GLY A 80 13.08 -13.40 -1.82
C GLY A 80 11.92 -12.48 -2.23
N VAL A 81 10.75 -12.70 -1.65
CA VAL A 81 9.56 -11.87 -1.87
C VAL A 81 8.85 -11.59 -0.54
N ILE A 82 8.54 -10.33 -0.30
CA ILE A 82 7.70 -9.91 0.83
C ILE A 82 6.46 -9.20 0.28
N PHE A 83 5.28 -9.73 0.59
CA PHE A 83 4.03 -9.03 0.34
C PHE A 83 3.58 -8.27 1.57
N THR A 84 3.14 -7.02 1.39
CA THR A 84 2.59 -6.21 2.48
C THR A 84 1.27 -5.55 2.12
N SER A 85 0.37 -5.49 3.09
CA SER A 85 -0.92 -4.82 2.98
C SER A 85 -1.49 -4.58 4.39
N ALA A 86 -2.26 -3.54 4.59
CA ALA A 86 -3.03 -3.34 5.81
C ALA A 86 -4.35 -4.13 5.78
N PHE A 87 -4.93 -4.31 4.58
CA PHE A 87 -6.23 -4.96 4.37
C PHE A 87 -6.16 -6.02 3.25
N PRO A 88 -5.31 -7.05 3.39
CA PRO A 88 -4.84 -7.88 2.28
C PRO A 88 -5.93 -8.70 1.55
N VAL A 89 -7.07 -8.95 2.17
CA VAL A 89 -8.15 -9.78 1.59
C VAL A 89 -9.54 -9.17 1.76
N ALA A 90 -9.58 -7.91 2.21
CA ALA A 90 -10.84 -7.27 2.58
C ALA A 90 -11.81 -7.19 1.41
N ASN A 91 -11.35 -6.86 0.21
CA ASN A 91 -12.19 -6.73 -0.97
C ASN A 91 -12.88 -8.05 -1.34
N SER A 92 -12.12 -9.14 -1.43
CA SER A 92 -12.67 -10.46 -1.77
C SER A 92 -13.61 -11.01 -0.70
N MET A 93 -13.19 -10.92 0.58
CA MET A 93 -14.03 -11.41 1.68
C MET A 93 -15.35 -10.66 1.76
N MET A 94 -15.32 -9.34 1.78
CA MET A 94 -16.55 -8.55 1.90
C MET A 94 -17.44 -8.72 0.68
N GLY A 95 -16.89 -8.69 -0.54
CA GLY A 95 -17.65 -8.84 -1.76
C GLY A 95 -18.30 -10.22 -1.89
N ASP A 96 -17.55 -11.28 -1.67
CA ASP A 96 -18.05 -12.65 -1.83
C ASP A 96 -19.04 -13.04 -0.70
N LEU A 97 -18.75 -12.64 0.56
CA LEU A 97 -19.67 -12.88 1.67
C LEU A 97 -20.97 -12.07 1.53
N SER A 98 -20.88 -10.80 1.13
CA SER A 98 -22.06 -9.96 0.91
C SER A 98 -22.97 -10.53 -0.17
N LYS A 99 -22.41 -11.00 -1.30
CA LYS A 99 -23.20 -11.68 -2.36
C LYS A 99 -23.89 -12.93 -1.84
N ARG A 100 -23.19 -13.75 -1.04
CA ARG A 100 -23.78 -14.96 -0.47
C ARG A 100 -24.89 -14.66 0.51
N VAL A 101 -24.67 -13.72 1.43
CA VAL A 101 -25.66 -13.32 2.44
C VAL A 101 -26.89 -12.70 1.75
N ALA A 102 -26.69 -11.81 0.80
CA ALA A 102 -27.78 -11.20 0.03
C ALA A 102 -28.59 -12.27 -0.71
N GLY A 103 -27.94 -13.23 -1.37
CA GLY A 103 -28.63 -14.35 -2.04
C GLY A 103 -29.46 -15.21 -1.06
N LEU A 104 -28.88 -15.54 0.09
CA LEU A 104 -29.61 -16.33 1.11
C LEU A 104 -30.81 -15.57 1.68
N LEU A 105 -30.66 -14.28 1.99
CA LEU A 105 -31.75 -13.46 2.52
C LEU A 105 -32.85 -13.23 1.48
N ASN A 106 -32.48 -12.88 0.26
CA ASN A 106 -33.46 -12.68 -0.83
C ASN A 106 -34.26 -13.94 -1.11
N ASN A 107 -33.60 -15.10 -1.20
CA ASN A 107 -34.28 -16.37 -1.45
C ASN A 107 -35.18 -16.76 -0.28
N LYS A 108 -34.79 -16.54 0.97
CA LYS A 108 -35.64 -16.79 2.13
C LYS A 108 -36.88 -15.90 2.09
N THR A 109 -36.70 -14.60 1.90
CA THR A 109 -37.80 -13.63 1.84
C THR A 109 -38.75 -13.96 0.68
N ALA A 110 -38.24 -14.24 -0.53
CA ALA A 110 -39.07 -14.62 -1.66
C ALA A 110 -39.92 -15.88 -1.39
N LYS A 111 -39.32 -16.91 -0.77
CA LYS A 111 -40.06 -18.15 -0.39
C LYS A 111 -41.13 -17.89 0.67
N GLU A 112 -40.83 -17.10 1.69
CA GLU A 112 -41.80 -16.78 2.75
C GLU A 112 -42.95 -15.95 2.20
N VAL A 113 -42.66 -14.94 1.35
CA VAL A 113 -43.70 -14.14 0.69
C VAL A 113 -44.53 -15.01 -0.27
N ARG A 114 -43.91 -15.92 -1.03
CA ARG A 114 -44.66 -16.85 -1.91
C ARG A 114 -45.59 -17.74 -1.12
N ALA A 115 -45.10 -18.35 -0.05
CA ALA A 115 -45.94 -19.20 0.81
C ALA A 115 -47.13 -18.44 1.44
N PHE A 116 -46.88 -17.17 1.80
CA PHE A 116 -47.94 -16.28 2.29
C PHE A 116 -48.95 -15.98 1.18
N CYS A 117 -48.52 -15.56 0.01
CA CYS A 117 -49.39 -15.28 -1.13
C CYS A 117 -50.24 -16.54 -1.50
N ASP A 118 -49.62 -17.71 -1.62
CA ASP A 118 -50.29 -18.95 -1.99
C ASP A 118 -51.40 -19.31 -1.00
N LYS A 119 -51.17 -19.10 0.31
CA LYS A 119 -52.16 -19.34 1.35
C LYS A 119 -53.43 -18.48 1.18
N PHE A 120 -53.27 -17.23 0.76
CA PHE A 120 -54.40 -16.31 0.59
C PHE A 120 -55.00 -16.41 -0.81
N ILE A 121 -54.17 -16.58 -1.86
CA ILE A 121 -54.64 -16.77 -3.25
C ILE A 121 -55.61 -17.95 -3.36
N ALA A 122 -55.38 -19.04 -2.59
CA ALA A 122 -56.25 -20.18 -2.57
C ALA A 122 -57.68 -19.89 -2.03
N GLN A 123 -57.86 -18.79 -1.28
CA GLN A 123 -59.11 -18.36 -0.68
C GLN A 123 -59.84 -17.27 -1.48
N ILE A 124 -59.17 -16.70 -2.49
CA ILE A 124 -59.70 -15.62 -3.32
C ILE A 124 -60.52 -16.20 -4.45
N THR A 125 -61.77 -15.83 -4.49
CA THR A 125 -62.73 -16.23 -5.55
C THR A 125 -62.78 -15.28 -6.72
N ASP A 126 -62.29 -14.03 -6.55
CA ASP A 126 -62.20 -13.03 -7.59
C ASP A 126 -60.97 -13.27 -8.46
N PRO A 127 -61.14 -13.61 -9.77
CA PRO A 127 -60.02 -13.86 -10.67
C PRO A 127 -59.12 -12.62 -10.92
N ALA A 128 -59.70 -11.42 -10.89
CA ALA A 128 -58.94 -10.19 -11.13
C ALA A 128 -57.99 -9.88 -9.98
N LEU A 129 -58.47 -9.99 -8.73
CA LEU A 129 -57.65 -9.80 -7.53
C LEU A 129 -56.55 -10.85 -7.43
N LYS A 130 -56.86 -12.10 -7.81
CA LYS A 130 -55.88 -13.18 -7.87
C LYS A 130 -54.75 -12.87 -8.85
N ALA A 131 -55.11 -12.44 -10.06
CA ALA A 131 -54.11 -12.03 -11.08
C ALA A 131 -53.28 -10.85 -10.65
N GLU A 132 -53.85 -9.88 -9.95
CA GLU A 132 -53.15 -8.72 -9.42
C GLU A 132 -52.05 -9.10 -8.39
N ILE A 133 -52.37 -9.99 -7.44
CA ILE A 133 -51.45 -10.48 -6.43
C ILE A 133 -50.34 -11.32 -7.08
N GLU A 134 -50.66 -12.17 -8.06
CA GLU A 134 -49.65 -12.91 -8.81
C GLU A 134 -48.74 -12.00 -9.63
N ALA A 135 -49.28 -10.98 -10.27
CA ALA A 135 -48.49 -9.97 -10.99
C ALA A 135 -47.54 -9.22 -10.05
N TRP A 136 -48.06 -8.76 -8.90
CA TRP A 136 -47.24 -8.08 -7.88
C TRP A 136 -46.10 -8.99 -7.35
N TYR A 137 -46.38 -10.26 -7.07
CA TYR A 137 -45.35 -11.21 -6.64
C TYR A 137 -44.28 -11.40 -7.73
N ASN A 138 -44.72 -11.62 -8.97
CA ASN A 138 -43.79 -11.82 -10.08
C ASN A 138 -42.90 -10.59 -10.30
N GLU A 139 -43.47 -9.39 -10.26
CA GLU A 139 -42.73 -8.13 -10.44
C GLU A 139 -41.68 -7.90 -9.32
N ASN A 140 -42.05 -8.25 -8.08
CA ASN A 140 -41.24 -7.88 -6.92
C ASN A 140 -40.29 -8.99 -6.44
N PHE A 141 -40.55 -10.28 -6.71
CA PHE A 141 -39.80 -11.39 -6.10
C PHE A 141 -39.36 -12.50 -7.07
N LYS A 142 -40.12 -12.82 -8.14
CA LYS A 142 -39.84 -14.00 -8.98
C LYS A 142 -38.49 -13.99 -9.64
N ASP A 143 -38.05 -12.84 -10.15
CA ASP A 143 -36.75 -12.67 -10.85
C ASP A 143 -35.63 -12.25 -9.91
N LYS A 144 -35.91 -12.21 -8.60
CA LYS A 144 -34.91 -11.87 -7.57
C LYS A 144 -34.40 -13.11 -6.81
N GLU A 145 -34.84 -14.30 -7.18
CA GLU A 145 -34.17 -15.51 -6.71
C GLU A 145 -32.80 -15.62 -7.37
N VAL A 146 -31.76 -15.28 -6.60
CA VAL A 146 -30.37 -15.43 -7.02
C VAL A 146 -29.83 -16.70 -6.40
N GLU A 147 -29.22 -17.58 -7.21
CA GLU A 147 -28.49 -18.71 -6.62
C GLU A 147 -27.44 -18.18 -5.64
N PRO A 148 -27.46 -18.60 -4.37
CA PRO A 148 -26.46 -18.16 -3.42
C PRO A 148 -25.09 -18.56 -3.92
N MET A 149 -24.15 -17.63 -3.93
CA MET A 149 -22.78 -17.90 -4.34
C MET A 149 -22.23 -19.13 -3.63
N ALA A 150 -21.82 -20.15 -4.38
CA ALA A 150 -21.16 -21.33 -3.84
C ALA A 150 -19.71 -21.02 -3.48
N PHE A 151 -19.24 -21.50 -2.35
CA PHE A 151 -17.83 -21.46 -2.03
C PHE A 151 -17.07 -22.48 -2.90
N THR A 152 -16.14 -21.96 -3.69
CA THR A 152 -15.25 -22.76 -4.56
C THR A 152 -13.85 -22.79 -3.98
N SER A 153 -12.96 -23.59 -4.59
CA SER A 153 -11.53 -23.54 -4.25
C SER A 153 -10.89 -22.17 -4.50
N GLU A 154 -11.46 -21.37 -5.40
CA GLU A 154 -11.01 -20.00 -5.65
C GLU A 154 -11.24 -19.08 -4.43
N PHE A 155 -12.31 -19.32 -3.66
CA PHE A 155 -12.60 -18.56 -2.45
C PHE A 155 -11.47 -18.69 -1.42
N ILE A 156 -10.96 -19.90 -1.18
CA ILE A 156 -9.87 -20.10 -0.21
C ILE A 156 -8.59 -19.40 -0.67
N LEU A 157 -8.30 -19.41 -1.99
CA LEU A 157 -7.12 -18.73 -2.54
C LEU A 157 -7.20 -17.20 -2.42
N LYS A 158 -8.41 -16.63 -2.43
CA LYS A 158 -8.64 -15.21 -2.18
C LYS A 158 -8.49 -14.81 -0.71
N THR A 159 -8.78 -15.73 0.22
CA THR A 159 -8.81 -15.44 1.66
C THR A 159 -7.49 -15.73 2.37
N ILE A 160 -6.67 -16.63 1.82
CA ILE A 160 -5.31 -16.85 2.31
C ILE A 160 -4.39 -15.75 1.80
N ILE A 161 -3.58 -15.16 2.69
CA ILE A 161 -2.66 -14.06 2.34
C ILE A 161 -1.41 -14.63 1.65
N ILE A 162 -1.52 -14.93 0.35
CA ILE A 162 -0.50 -15.62 -0.44
C ILE A 162 -0.02 -14.87 -1.69
N ALA A 163 -0.20 -13.54 -1.74
CA ALA A 163 0.26 -12.76 -2.88
C ALA A 163 1.77 -12.92 -3.15
N HIS A 164 2.60 -13.03 -2.11
CA HIS A 164 4.01 -13.37 -2.23
C HIS A 164 4.23 -14.70 -2.96
N SER A 165 3.45 -15.73 -2.63
CA SER A 165 3.57 -17.05 -3.28
C SER A 165 3.09 -17.03 -4.73
N HIS A 166 2.02 -16.29 -5.04
CA HIS A 166 1.59 -16.07 -6.41
C HIS A 166 2.67 -15.38 -7.24
N PHE A 167 3.30 -14.34 -6.67
CA PHE A 167 4.38 -13.63 -7.35
C PHE A 167 5.63 -14.51 -7.50
N CYS A 168 6.04 -15.25 -6.46
CA CYS A 168 7.10 -16.24 -6.55
C CYS A 168 6.84 -17.27 -7.65
N GLN A 169 5.61 -17.78 -7.74
CA GLN A 169 5.24 -18.71 -8.81
C GLN A 169 5.34 -18.06 -10.19
N TRP A 170 4.95 -16.80 -10.33
CA TRP A 170 4.99 -16.08 -11.59
C TRP A 170 6.42 -15.85 -12.09
N ILE A 171 7.32 -15.39 -11.20
CA ILE A 171 8.72 -15.09 -11.53
C ILE A 171 9.68 -16.25 -11.27
N ARG A 172 9.20 -17.39 -10.77
CA ARG A 172 10.01 -18.56 -10.35
C ARG A 172 10.99 -18.29 -9.21
N ALA A 173 10.77 -17.29 -8.36
CA ALA A 173 11.60 -17.07 -7.19
C ALA A 173 11.45 -18.22 -6.17
N ARG A 174 12.57 -18.70 -5.61
CA ARG A 174 12.61 -19.78 -4.62
C ARG A 174 13.32 -19.41 -3.33
N GLY A 175 13.74 -18.17 -3.19
CA GLY A 175 14.25 -17.63 -1.93
C GLY A 175 13.16 -17.47 -0.87
N PRO A 176 13.48 -16.91 0.30
CA PRO A 176 12.52 -16.73 1.37
C PRO A 176 11.33 -15.87 0.94
N ALA A 177 10.13 -16.28 1.31
CA ALA A 177 8.92 -15.56 0.95
C ALA A 177 7.93 -15.50 2.12
N THR A 178 7.33 -14.34 2.34
CA THR A 178 6.35 -14.14 3.42
C THR A 178 5.36 -13.01 3.10
N SER A 179 4.28 -12.99 3.85
CA SER A 179 3.41 -11.83 3.96
C SER A 179 3.52 -11.22 5.34
N MET A 180 3.43 -9.90 5.44
CA MET A 180 3.42 -9.20 6.71
C MET A 180 2.47 -8.01 6.68
N SER A 181 1.96 -7.64 7.86
CA SER A 181 1.16 -6.45 8.04
C SER A 181 1.60 -5.71 9.31
N ALA A 182 1.85 -4.42 9.14
CA ALA A 182 2.09 -3.47 10.22
C ALA A 182 1.21 -2.22 10.03
N ALA A 183 -0.04 -2.46 9.58
CA ALA A 183 -0.96 -1.42 9.18
C ALA A 183 -0.28 -0.41 8.22
N CYS A 184 -0.36 0.89 8.51
CA CYS A 184 0.22 1.92 7.63
C CYS A 184 1.77 1.93 7.58
N ALA A 185 2.45 1.17 8.45
CA ALA A 185 3.92 1.04 8.46
C ALA A 185 4.42 -0.17 7.66
N SER A 186 3.54 -0.92 7.01
CA SER A 186 3.84 -2.22 6.41
C SER A 186 5.00 -2.19 5.40
N THR A 187 5.00 -1.27 4.44
CA THR A 187 6.07 -1.19 3.43
C THR A 187 7.41 -0.81 4.03
N ALA A 188 7.45 0.19 4.92
CA ALA A 188 8.70 0.61 5.57
C ALA A 188 9.31 -0.53 6.42
N GLN A 189 8.47 -1.28 7.16
CA GLN A 189 8.94 -2.46 7.89
C GLN A 189 9.42 -3.59 6.96
N ALA A 190 8.75 -3.80 5.82
CA ALA A 190 9.18 -4.80 4.86
C ALA A 190 10.55 -4.49 4.22
N ILE A 191 10.86 -3.21 3.98
CA ILE A 191 12.18 -2.78 3.51
C ILE A 191 13.25 -3.17 4.55
N ALA A 192 12.97 -2.95 5.84
CA ALA A 192 13.89 -3.32 6.90
C ALA A 192 14.08 -4.86 7.00
N VAL A 193 13.01 -5.64 6.93
CA VAL A 193 13.09 -7.12 6.89
C VAL A 193 13.86 -7.60 5.65
N ALA A 194 13.64 -6.97 4.49
CA ALA A 194 14.39 -7.27 3.27
C ALA A 194 15.90 -7.02 3.47
N GLN A 195 16.27 -5.87 4.07
CA GLN A 195 17.66 -5.57 4.40
C GLN A 195 18.25 -6.60 5.35
N ASP A 196 17.49 -7.06 6.37
CA ASP A 196 17.95 -8.06 7.33
C ASP A 196 18.15 -9.43 6.67
N TRP A 197 17.25 -9.84 5.77
CA TRP A 197 17.45 -11.09 5.02
C TRP A 197 18.71 -11.08 4.17
N ILE A 198 19.02 -9.95 3.55
CA ILE A 198 20.24 -9.77 2.75
C ILE A 198 21.47 -9.80 3.66
N LYS A 199 21.50 -9.04 4.76
CA LYS A 199 22.61 -9.04 5.73
C LYS A 199 22.89 -10.42 6.33
N LEU A 200 21.83 -11.21 6.55
CA LEU A 200 21.93 -12.58 7.07
C LEU A 200 22.27 -13.62 5.99
N GLY A 201 22.44 -13.21 4.74
CA GLY A 201 22.74 -14.11 3.62
C GLY A 201 21.57 -15.04 3.22
N ARG A 202 20.34 -14.71 3.60
CA ARG A 202 19.15 -15.50 3.25
C ARG A 202 18.69 -15.27 1.82
N ALA A 203 18.99 -14.11 1.25
CA ALA A 203 18.72 -13.72 -0.11
C ALA A 203 19.75 -12.69 -0.54
N LYS A 204 20.03 -12.56 -1.84
CA LYS A 204 20.82 -11.46 -2.41
C LYS A 204 19.95 -10.28 -2.83
N ARG A 205 18.69 -10.56 -3.16
CA ARG A 205 17.66 -9.57 -3.47
C ARG A 205 16.34 -9.97 -2.88
N VAL A 206 15.55 -8.98 -2.50
CA VAL A 206 14.20 -9.17 -1.98
C VAL A 206 13.28 -8.18 -2.68
N ILE A 207 12.22 -8.69 -3.27
CA ILE A 207 11.20 -7.87 -3.92
C ILE A 207 10.10 -7.64 -2.89
N VAL A 208 9.97 -6.40 -2.43
CA VAL A 208 8.88 -5.95 -1.58
C VAL A 208 7.74 -5.52 -2.49
N ILE A 209 6.63 -6.23 -2.46
CA ILE A 209 5.40 -5.89 -3.18
C ILE A 209 4.34 -5.48 -2.18
N SER A 210 3.71 -4.33 -2.39
CA SER A 210 2.74 -3.77 -1.45
C SER A 210 1.53 -3.19 -2.18
N ALA A 211 0.33 -3.44 -1.68
CA ALA A 211 -0.88 -2.82 -2.20
C ALA A 211 -2.01 -2.82 -1.18
N ASP A 212 -2.84 -1.78 -1.24
CA ASP A 212 -4.14 -1.70 -0.59
C ASP A 212 -5.15 -1.01 -1.51
N ASP A 213 -6.38 -1.49 -1.50
CA ASP A 213 -7.52 -0.83 -2.12
C ASP A 213 -8.75 -0.93 -1.21
N ILE A 214 -8.90 0.04 -0.32
CA ILE A 214 -10.08 0.18 0.55
C ILE A 214 -11.09 1.19 -0.01
N THR A 215 -10.85 1.73 -1.19
CA THR A 215 -11.76 2.65 -1.89
C THR A 215 -12.75 1.90 -2.77
N ASN A 216 -12.59 0.59 -2.91
CA ASN A 216 -13.48 -0.29 -3.67
C ASN A 216 -14.86 -0.37 -3.02
N ASP A 217 -15.91 -0.43 -3.83
CA ASP A 217 -17.30 -0.39 -3.37
C ASP A 217 -17.66 -1.56 -2.43
N ASN A 218 -17.00 -2.72 -2.55
CA ASN A 218 -17.25 -3.87 -1.66
C ASN A 218 -16.79 -3.62 -0.21
N VAL A 219 -15.80 -2.79 0.03
CA VAL A 219 -15.17 -2.59 1.35
C VAL A 219 -15.34 -1.20 1.90
N SER A 220 -15.56 -0.21 1.02
CA SER A 220 -15.56 1.20 1.41
C SER A 220 -16.60 1.50 2.49
N GLU A 221 -17.82 1.00 2.37
CA GLU A 221 -18.87 1.22 3.35
C GLU A 221 -18.48 0.75 4.76
N TRP A 222 -17.78 -0.38 4.85
CA TRP A 222 -17.38 -0.98 6.12
C TRP A 222 -16.15 -0.30 6.73
N ILE A 223 -15.06 -0.24 5.96
CA ILE A 223 -13.77 0.24 6.46
C ILE A 223 -13.81 1.75 6.65
N LEU A 224 -14.40 2.51 5.72
CA LEU A 224 -14.48 3.96 5.84
C LEU A 224 -15.38 4.39 7.01
N THR A 225 -16.46 3.65 7.26
CA THR A 225 -17.33 3.89 8.43
C THR A 225 -16.58 3.66 9.74
N ALA A 226 -15.71 2.64 9.79
CA ALA A 226 -14.85 2.41 10.97
C ALA A 226 -13.83 3.54 11.17
N PHE A 227 -13.22 4.07 10.12
CA PHE A 227 -12.34 5.25 10.21
C PHE A 227 -13.09 6.51 10.62
N LEU A 228 -14.33 6.69 10.16
CA LEU A 228 -15.18 7.78 10.59
C LEU A 228 -15.52 7.66 12.08
N ALA A 229 -15.90 6.47 12.54
CA ALA A 229 -16.22 6.20 13.95
C ALA A 229 -15.02 6.43 14.88
N SER A 230 -13.79 6.21 14.38
CA SER A 230 -12.55 6.49 15.12
C SER A 230 -12.14 7.97 15.11
N GLY A 231 -12.86 8.82 14.37
CA GLY A 231 -12.51 10.24 14.18
C GLY A 231 -11.31 10.48 13.27
N ALA A 232 -10.84 9.46 12.54
CA ALA A 232 -9.67 9.56 11.69
C ALA A 232 -9.98 10.09 10.28
N ALA A 233 -11.20 9.85 9.75
CA ALA A 233 -11.58 10.24 8.40
C ALA A 233 -12.35 11.57 8.37
N THR A 234 -12.20 12.34 7.29
CA THR A 234 -12.94 13.58 7.07
C THR A 234 -14.34 13.33 6.53
N THR A 235 -15.27 14.23 6.86
CA THR A 235 -16.62 14.29 6.27
C THR A 235 -16.76 15.46 5.28
N GLU A 236 -15.68 16.21 5.04
CA GLU A 236 -15.65 17.32 4.10
C GLU A 236 -15.82 16.81 2.65
N ALA A 237 -16.51 17.57 1.81
CA ALA A 237 -16.76 17.22 0.42
C ALA A 237 -15.83 17.96 -0.55
N ASP A 238 -15.27 19.07 -0.11
CA ASP A 238 -14.34 19.90 -0.89
C ASP A 238 -12.91 19.45 -0.60
N VAL A 239 -12.23 18.87 -1.58
CA VAL A 239 -10.87 18.39 -1.43
C VAL A 239 -9.89 19.48 -0.96
N THR A 240 -10.14 20.74 -1.32
CA THR A 240 -9.29 21.87 -0.90
C THR A 240 -9.45 22.24 0.57
N LYS A 241 -10.49 21.71 1.22
CA LYS A 241 -10.78 21.87 2.64
C LYS A 241 -10.59 20.57 3.43
N ALA A 242 -10.41 19.46 2.74
CA ALA A 242 -10.21 18.14 3.33
C ALA A 242 -8.74 17.73 3.36
N ALA A 243 -8.02 17.88 2.24
CA ALA A 243 -6.62 17.47 2.12
C ALA A 243 -5.69 18.56 2.70
N LEU A 244 -5.51 18.57 4.02
CA LEU A 244 -4.87 19.65 4.78
C LEU A 244 -3.67 19.17 5.63
N PRO A 245 -2.65 18.50 5.07
CA PRO A 245 -1.49 18.08 5.86
C PRO A 245 -0.81 19.29 6.52
N PHE A 246 -0.48 19.16 7.80
CA PHE A 246 0.18 20.19 8.64
C PHE A 246 -0.57 21.52 8.81
N ASP A 247 -1.72 21.68 8.19
CA ASP A 247 -2.54 22.90 8.33
C ASP A 247 -3.32 22.87 9.64
N ARG A 248 -3.49 24.03 10.27
CA ARG A 248 -4.25 24.15 11.51
C ARG A 248 -5.71 23.70 11.38
N ARG A 249 -6.29 23.79 10.17
CA ARG A 249 -7.67 23.42 9.87
C ARG A 249 -7.88 21.94 9.57
N ARG A 250 -6.82 21.08 9.68
CA ARG A 250 -6.91 19.65 9.40
C ARG A 250 -8.08 19.00 10.14
N ASN A 251 -8.82 18.16 9.45
CA ASN A 251 -10.11 17.63 9.93
C ASN A 251 -10.34 16.14 9.68
N GLY A 252 -9.31 15.41 9.32
CA GLY A 252 -9.35 13.97 9.07
C GLY A 252 -8.83 13.59 7.70
N MET A 253 -8.38 12.35 7.58
CA MET A 253 -7.74 11.85 6.36
C MET A 253 -8.75 11.60 5.24
N ILE A 254 -8.26 11.74 4.00
CA ILE A 254 -8.85 11.14 2.81
C ILE A 254 -8.18 9.79 2.62
N VAL A 255 -8.97 8.72 2.53
CA VAL A 255 -8.45 7.39 2.20
C VAL A 255 -8.07 7.31 0.74
N GLY A 256 -7.07 6.49 0.42
CA GLY A 256 -6.60 6.27 -0.93
C GLY A 256 -6.38 4.79 -1.21
N MET A 257 -6.05 4.49 -2.46
CA MET A 257 -5.57 3.19 -2.89
C MET A 257 -4.18 3.34 -3.53
N GLY A 258 -3.46 2.25 -3.60
CA GLY A 258 -2.18 2.26 -4.31
C GLY A 258 -1.48 0.92 -4.26
N ALA A 259 -0.46 0.83 -5.09
CA ALA A 259 0.51 -0.25 -5.06
C ALA A 259 1.90 0.31 -5.27
N VAL A 260 2.86 -0.28 -4.59
CA VAL A 260 4.28 0.06 -4.72
C VAL A 260 5.10 -1.20 -4.62
N SER A 261 6.20 -1.23 -5.33
CA SER A 261 7.19 -2.29 -5.19
C SER A 261 8.59 -1.72 -5.22
N LEU A 262 9.46 -2.32 -4.41
CA LEU A 262 10.88 -1.98 -4.36
C LEU A 262 11.70 -3.26 -4.43
N VAL A 263 12.77 -3.23 -5.22
CA VAL A 263 13.79 -4.25 -5.22
C VAL A 263 14.90 -3.79 -4.27
N VAL A 264 15.01 -4.45 -3.12
CA VAL A 264 16.12 -4.28 -2.18
C VAL A 264 17.17 -5.33 -2.51
N GLU A 265 18.40 -4.90 -2.78
CA GLU A 265 19.40 -5.79 -3.35
C GLU A 265 20.79 -5.49 -2.81
N GLU A 266 21.64 -6.51 -2.76
CA GLU A 266 23.05 -6.36 -2.46
C GLU A 266 23.74 -5.54 -3.55
N ALA A 267 24.54 -4.54 -3.18
CA ALA A 267 25.14 -3.59 -4.13
C ALA A 267 25.98 -4.29 -5.20
N GLY A 268 26.66 -5.39 -4.85
CA GLY A 268 27.44 -6.20 -5.79
C GLY A 268 26.60 -6.83 -6.90
N GLU A 269 25.37 -7.24 -6.60
CA GLU A 269 24.45 -7.82 -7.60
C GLU A 269 23.93 -6.79 -8.59
N VAL A 270 23.73 -5.52 -8.14
CA VAL A 270 23.37 -4.41 -9.04
C VAL A 270 24.52 -4.10 -9.99
N ALA A 271 25.76 -4.04 -9.46
CA ALA A 271 26.96 -3.77 -10.25
C ALA A 271 27.23 -4.84 -11.32
N LYS A 272 26.95 -6.14 -11.01
CA LYS A 272 27.09 -7.24 -11.99
C LYS A 272 26.18 -7.09 -13.22
N ARG A 273 25.09 -6.34 -13.10
CA ARG A 273 24.19 -6.00 -14.22
C ARG A 273 24.57 -4.70 -14.91
N GLY A 274 25.77 -4.16 -14.66
CA GLY A 274 26.21 -2.89 -15.26
C GLY A 274 25.34 -1.69 -14.89
N MET A 275 24.64 -1.72 -13.74
CA MET A 275 23.69 -0.68 -13.34
C MET A 275 24.12 0.04 -12.05
N LYS A 276 23.60 1.26 -11.88
CA LYS A 276 23.65 2.01 -10.61
C LYS A 276 22.34 1.79 -9.83
N PRO A 277 22.39 1.57 -8.50
CA PRO A 277 21.18 1.55 -7.67
C PRO A 277 20.57 2.95 -7.59
N LEU A 278 19.25 3.02 -7.36
CA LEU A 278 18.53 4.29 -7.20
C LEU A 278 18.88 4.99 -5.88
N ALA A 279 19.04 4.24 -4.81
CA ALA A 279 19.39 4.74 -3.49
C ALA A 279 20.06 3.62 -2.68
N LYS A 280 20.80 4.00 -1.64
CA LYS A 280 21.34 3.07 -0.65
C LYS A 280 20.47 3.13 0.60
N VAL A 281 20.04 1.98 1.11
CA VAL A 281 19.38 1.87 2.42
C VAL A 281 20.45 1.99 3.50
N LEU A 282 20.62 3.19 4.05
CA LEU A 282 21.64 3.49 5.02
C LEU A 282 21.31 2.93 6.40
N ALA A 283 20.09 3.18 6.89
CA ALA A 283 19.60 2.65 8.16
C ALA A 283 18.10 2.37 8.11
N THR A 284 17.65 1.45 8.93
CA THR A 284 16.23 1.08 9.09
C THR A 284 15.92 0.84 10.56
N GLU A 285 14.70 1.21 10.98
CA GLU A 285 14.17 0.91 12.31
C GLU A 285 12.77 0.31 12.21
N ILE A 286 12.55 -0.79 12.94
CA ILE A 286 11.24 -1.40 13.18
C ILE A 286 10.99 -1.40 14.68
N ARG A 287 9.89 -0.80 15.11
CA ARG A 287 9.51 -0.79 16.53
C ARG A 287 7.99 -0.91 16.69
N ASN A 288 7.60 -1.35 17.86
CA ASN A 288 6.23 -1.21 18.36
C ASN A 288 6.30 -0.42 19.67
N SER A 289 5.52 0.65 19.79
CA SER A 289 5.55 1.48 21.00
C SER A 289 4.86 0.83 22.19
N GLY A 290 4.03 -0.22 21.96
CA GLY A 290 3.27 -0.87 23.04
C GLY A 290 2.37 0.08 23.81
N PHE A 291 1.93 1.18 23.18
CA PHE A 291 1.29 2.32 23.86
C PHE A 291 -0.22 2.33 23.68
N HIS A 292 -0.72 2.47 22.47
CA HIS A 292 -2.15 2.57 22.18
C HIS A 292 -2.44 2.17 20.74
N VAL A 293 -3.62 1.56 20.50
CA VAL A 293 -3.95 1.04 19.16
C VAL A 293 -4.01 2.13 18.08
N THR A 294 -4.47 3.35 18.42
CA THR A 294 -4.66 4.43 17.42
C THR A 294 -3.85 5.69 17.69
N ARG A 295 -3.32 5.89 18.91
CA ARG A 295 -2.53 7.07 19.26
C ARG A 295 -1.04 6.76 19.23
N LEU A 296 -0.23 7.76 18.85
CA LEU A 296 1.22 7.67 18.84
C LEU A 296 1.82 7.99 20.21
N ASP A 297 2.85 7.24 20.58
CA ASP A 297 3.75 7.63 21.67
C ASP A 297 4.78 8.61 21.11
N VAL A 298 4.55 9.90 21.33
CA VAL A 298 5.37 10.99 20.77
C VAL A 298 6.84 10.87 21.20
N GLY A 299 7.08 10.50 22.47
CA GLY A 299 8.42 10.32 23.01
C GLY A 299 9.15 9.16 22.37
N HIS A 300 8.47 8.02 22.21
CA HIS A 300 9.07 6.84 21.58
C HIS A 300 9.31 7.05 20.08
N VAL A 301 8.42 7.73 19.36
CA VAL A 301 8.66 8.11 17.95
C VAL A 301 9.94 8.93 17.82
N ALA A 302 10.16 9.90 18.72
CA ALA A 302 11.38 10.72 18.73
C ALA A 302 12.63 9.89 19.06
N GLN A 303 12.53 8.95 20.00
CA GLN A 303 13.64 8.05 20.32
C GLN A 303 14.02 7.19 19.11
N VAL A 304 13.04 6.57 18.45
CA VAL A 304 13.29 5.72 17.26
C VAL A 304 13.91 6.51 16.11
N MET A 305 13.46 7.76 15.90
CA MET A 305 14.08 8.63 14.89
C MET A 305 15.53 8.99 15.26
N ASN A 306 15.81 9.27 16.51
CA ASN A 306 17.14 9.54 16.99
C ASN A 306 18.06 8.32 16.82
N ASP A 307 17.58 7.12 17.11
CA ASP A 307 18.34 5.87 16.94
C ASP A 307 18.66 5.63 15.46
N LEU A 308 17.66 5.81 14.57
CA LEU A 308 17.85 5.72 13.12
C LEU A 308 18.92 6.68 12.61
N VAL A 309 18.86 7.96 13.01
CA VAL A 309 19.83 8.98 12.58
C VAL A 309 21.21 8.71 13.15
N SER A 310 21.30 8.25 14.40
CA SER A 310 22.58 7.86 15.02
C SER A 310 23.24 6.68 14.28
N GLU A 311 22.45 5.70 13.85
CA GLU A 311 22.97 4.61 13.01
C GLU A 311 23.40 5.13 11.63
N GLY A 312 22.68 6.09 11.06
CA GLY A 312 23.04 6.79 9.83
C GLY A 312 24.38 7.53 9.96
N GLU A 313 24.59 8.29 11.05
CA GLU A 313 25.86 8.95 11.37
C GLU A 313 27.01 7.95 11.44
N ARG A 314 26.79 6.86 12.17
CA ARG A 314 27.80 5.80 12.35
C ARG A 314 28.21 5.15 11.02
N LYS A 315 27.26 4.90 10.12
CA LYS A 315 27.51 4.23 8.84
C LYS A 315 28.06 5.14 7.76
N SER A 316 27.63 6.39 7.73
CA SER A 316 28.07 7.36 6.72
C SER A 316 29.35 8.13 7.12
N GLY A 317 29.64 8.20 8.42
CA GLY A 317 30.67 9.09 8.95
C GLY A 317 30.30 10.58 8.89
N VAL A 318 29.04 10.91 8.63
CA VAL A 318 28.54 12.28 8.46
C VAL A 318 27.74 12.69 9.69
N SER A 319 27.97 13.88 10.23
CA SER A 319 27.24 14.38 11.38
C SER A 319 25.76 14.61 11.08
N ARG A 320 24.89 14.48 12.09
CA ARG A 320 23.43 14.76 11.93
C ARG A 320 23.17 16.21 11.50
N ALA A 321 24.00 17.14 11.90
CA ALA A 321 23.92 18.54 11.47
C ALA A 321 24.17 18.69 9.95
N ASP A 322 25.07 17.90 9.38
CA ASP A 322 25.33 17.89 7.95
C ASP A 322 24.31 17.04 7.19
N ILE A 323 23.80 15.96 7.79
CA ILE A 323 22.65 15.21 7.28
C ILE A 323 21.44 16.15 7.16
N ALA A 324 21.11 16.92 8.21
CA ALA A 324 19.95 17.82 8.23
C ALA A 324 19.97 18.85 7.08
N LYS A 325 21.15 19.35 6.70
CA LYS A 325 21.31 20.35 5.61
C LYS A 325 20.89 19.82 4.23
N GLN A 326 20.88 18.51 4.05
CA GLN A 326 20.63 17.86 2.76
C GLN A 326 19.56 16.76 2.89
N LEU A 327 18.64 16.90 3.87
CA LEU A 327 17.64 15.91 4.20
C LEU A 327 16.24 16.33 3.73
N VAL A 328 15.60 15.46 2.97
CA VAL A 328 14.15 15.48 2.83
C VAL A 328 13.53 14.51 3.83
N PHE A 329 12.60 14.99 4.62
CA PHE A 329 11.76 14.16 5.51
C PHE A 329 10.45 13.85 4.81
N ILE A 330 10.19 12.58 4.57
CA ILE A 330 8.96 12.08 3.95
C ILE A 330 7.99 11.67 5.04
N SER A 331 7.02 12.51 5.25
CA SER A 331 6.09 12.51 6.36
C SER A 331 5.06 11.38 6.29
N HIS A 332 4.63 10.89 7.45
CA HIS A 332 3.45 10.05 7.61
C HIS A 332 2.17 10.83 7.82
N GLU A 333 2.23 12.13 8.09
CA GLU A 333 1.08 12.96 8.47
C GLU A 333 -0.17 12.67 7.64
N THR A 334 -1.28 12.38 8.34
CA THR A 334 -2.58 11.99 7.78
C THR A 334 -3.67 13.02 8.00
N TYR A 335 -3.29 14.24 8.32
CA TYR A 335 -4.14 15.42 8.56
C TYR A 335 -5.33 15.17 9.50
N THR A 336 -5.15 14.27 10.45
CA THR A 336 -6.09 14.05 11.56
C THR A 336 -5.98 15.17 12.58
N PRO A 337 -7.11 15.65 13.19
CA PRO A 337 -7.11 16.81 14.09
C PRO A 337 -6.64 16.50 15.50
N ALA A 338 -6.35 15.26 15.83
CA ALA A 338 -6.04 14.82 17.19
C ALA A 338 -4.76 15.48 17.72
N ARG A 339 -4.83 16.05 18.93
CA ARG A 339 -3.63 16.40 19.71
C ARG A 339 -2.79 15.15 19.97
N GLY A 340 -1.48 15.23 19.74
CA GLY A 340 -0.63 14.05 19.70
C GLY A 340 -0.85 13.16 18.47
N GLY A 341 -1.43 13.69 17.41
CA GLY A 341 -1.51 13.07 16.09
C GLY A 341 -0.16 13.03 15.36
N SER A 342 -0.17 12.55 14.12
CA SER A 342 1.06 12.37 13.36
C SER A 342 1.85 13.66 13.15
N ALA A 343 1.20 14.79 12.84
CA ALA A 343 1.87 16.08 12.67
C ALA A 343 2.67 16.51 13.91
N SER A 344 2.04 16.48 15.10
CA SER A 344 2.70 16.86 16.35
C SER A 344 3.82 15.88 16.73
N ALA A 345 3.62 14.58 16.53
CA ALA A 345 4.62 13.56 16.80
C ALA A 345 5.85 13.72 15.89
N GLU A 346 5.64 13.98 14.60
CA GLU A 346 6.71 14.20 13.63
C GLU A 346 7.48 15.49 13.91
N ALA A 347 6.79 16.60 14.18
CA ALA A 347 7.43 17.86 14.55
C ALA A 347 8.26 17.74 15.82
N TYR A 348 7.75 17.04 16.84
CA TYR A 348 8.49 16.78 18.07
C TYR A 348 9.73 15.89 17.81
N ALA A 349 9.57 14.82 17.04
CA ALA A 349 10.67 13.91 16.71
C ALA A 349 11.78 14.61 15.94
N LEU A 350 11.42 15.42 14.93
CA LEU A 350 12.39 16.20 14.15
C LEU A 350 13.15 17.21 15.04
N LYS A 351 12.44 17.97 15.89
CA LYS A 351 13.05 18.92 16.82
C LYS A 351 13.98 18.22 17.81
N SER A 352 13.56 17.09 18.37
CA SER A 352 14.34 16.31 19.33
C SER A 352 15.60 15.72 18.70
N THR A 353 15.51 15.29 17.44
CA THR A 353 16.63 14.65 16.73
C THR A 353 17.64 15.66 16.20
N PHE A 354 17.19 16.76 15.57
CA PHE A 354 18.07 17.69 14.86
C PHE A 354 18.34 19.01 15.62
N GLY A 355 17.62 19.27 16.72
CA GLY A 355 17.84 20.45 17.57
C GLY A 355 17.79 21.77 16.79
N ALA A 356 18.86 22.56 16.86
CA ALA A 356 18.96 23.84 16.16
C ALA A 356 18.98 23.70 14.61
N ASP A 357 19.32 22.53 14.09
CA ASP A 357 19.40 22.28 12.65
C ASP A 357 18.07 21.80 12.04
N VAL A 358 17.01 21.64 12.83
CA VAL A 358 15.70 21.18 12.37
C VAL A 358 15.13 22.02 11.22
N SER A 359 15.36 23.33 11.24
CA SER A 359 14.89 24.24 10.19
C SER A 359 15.53 24.01 8.82
N LYS A 360 16.62 23.24 8.76
CA LYS A 360 17.32 22.88 7.52
C LYS A 360 16.69 21.65 6.85
N VAL A 361 15.95 20.84 7.60
CA VAL A 361 15.23 19.65 7.09
C VAL A 361 13.99 20.09 6.31
N ILE A 362 13.86 19.64 5.07
CA ILE A 362 12.67 19.92 4.25
C ILE A 362 11.64 18.83 4.48
N VAL A 363 10.48 19.20 5.03
CA VAL A 363 9.37 18.29 5.31
C VAL A 363 8.45 18.23 4.10
N SER A 364 8.26 17.02 3.57
CA SER A 364 7.35 16.73 2.44
C SER A 364 6.20 15.84 2.90
N ASN A 365 5.01 16.10 2.37
CA ASN A 365 3.84 15.23 2.51
C ASN A 365 3.13 15.11 1.17
N THR A 366 2.92 13.89 0.70
CA THR A 366 2.24 13.62 -0.57
C THR A 366 0.84 13.05 -0.39
N LYS A 367 0.46 12.66 0.83
CA LYS A 367 -0.90 12.15 1.10
C LYS A 367 -2.00 13.17 0.84
N GLY A 368 -1.69 14.46 0.88
CA GLY A 368 -2.63 15.50 0.45
C GLY A 368 -2.99 15.43 -1.05
N PHE A 369 -2.20 14.72 -1.88
CA PHE A 369 -2.45 14.49 -3.30
C PHE A 369 -2.95 13.07 -3.59
N THR A 370 -2.37 12.06 -2.91
CA THR A 370 -2.66 10.64 -3.16
C THR A 370 -3.77 10.07 -2.29
N GLY A 371 -4.19 10.79 -1.26
CA GLY A 371 -4.90 10.18 -0.14
C GLY A 371 -3.97 9.25 0.64
N HIS A 372 -4.47 8.63 1.68
CA HIS A 372 -3.72 7.66 2.48
C HIS A 372 -3.94 6.24 1.95
N SER A 373 -2.95 5.67 1.29
CA SER A 373 -2.97 4.33 0.68
C SER A 373 -2.70 3.19 1.66
N MET A 374 -2.92 3.41 2.95
CA MET A 374 -2.81 2.45 4.05
C MET A 374 -1.43 1.79 4.12
N GLY A 375 -1.35 0.46 4.00
CA GLY A 375 -0.10 -0.30 4.05
C GLY A 375 0.75 -0.18 2.79
N ALA A 376 0.17 0.26 1.67
CA ALA A 376 0.91 0.54 0.45
C ALA A 376 1.67 1.87 0.60
N GLY A 377 2.94 1.79 0.98
CA GLY A 377 3.80 2.94 1.23
C GLY A 377 4.27 3.64 -0.04
N LEU A 378 3.38 4.33 -0.74
CA LEU A 378 3.74 5.14 -1.91
C LEU A 378 4.86 6.12 -1.59
N GLU A 379 4.87 6.61 -0.35
CA GLU A 379 5.88 7.54 0.16
C GLU A 379 7.29 6.94 0.18
N ASP A 380 7.44 5.61 0.25
CA ASP A 380 8.75 4.96 0.19
C ASP A 380 9.37 5.09 -1.22
N ALA A 381 8.57 4.93 -2.29
CA ALA A 381 9.02 5.21 -3.65
C ALA A 381 9.22 6.71 -3.89
N ILE A 382 8.36 7.55 -3.33
CA ILE A 382 8.47 9.01 -3.41
C ILE A 382 9.77 9.49 -2.73
N ALA A 383 10.19 8.87 -1.62
CA ALA A 383 11.46 9.18 -0.97
C ALA A 383 12.64 9.00 -1.92
N VAL A 384 12.67 7.88 -2.66
CA VAL A 384 13.70 7.61 -3.68
C VAL A 384 13.63 8.62 -4.82
N HIS A 385 12.42 8.94 -5.29
CA HIS A 385 12.22 9.91 -6.37
C HIS A 385 12.70 11.32 -5.97
N CYS A 386 12.26 11.82 -4.81
CA CYS A 386 12.69 13.13 -4.30
C CYS A 386 14.22 13.20 -4.11
N LEU A 387 14.82 12.10 -3.60
CA LEU A 387 16.24 12.01 -3.38
C LEU A 387 17.04 12.16 -4.70
N ASN A 388 16.59 11.52 -5.77
CA ASN A 388 17.30 11.48 -7.05
C ASN A 388 17.06 12.72 -7.91
N THR A 389 15.82 13.23 -7.94
CA THR A 389 15.43 14.37 -8.78
C THR A 389 15.60 15.70 -8.08
N GLY A 390 15.62 15.73 -6.74
CA GLY A 390 15.51 16.95 -5.94
C GLY A 390 14.11 17.58 -5.99
N LEU A 391 13.18 17.05 -6.78
CA LEU A 391 11.84 17.62 -6.93
C LEU A 391 10.95 17.21 -5.78
N VAL A 392 10.37 18.20 -5.10
CA VAL A 392 9.44 17.98 -3.97
C VAL A 392 8.19 18.81 -4.20
N PRO A 393 7.00 18.24 -4.05
CA PRO A 393 5.75 19.01 -4.15
C PRO A 393 5.58 19.94 -2.95
N PRO A 394 4.80 21.03 -3.09
CA PRO A 394 4.39 21.82 -1.94
C PRO A 394 3.46 21.00 -1.03
N ILE A 395 3.29 21.44 0.22
CA ILE A 395 2.24 20.87 1.07
C ILE A 395 0.87 21.27 0.52
N ALA A 396 0.02 20.25 0.29
CA ALA A 396 -1.30 20.45 -0.31
C ALA A 396 -2.17 21.39 0.54
N ASN A 397 -2.80 22.38 -0.11
CA ASN A 397 -3.79 23.28 0.47
C ASN A 397 -3.37 24.01 1.76
N PHE A 398 -2.08 24.08 2.07
CA PHE A 398 -1.55 24.72 3.27
C PHE A 398 -1.77 26.25 3.22
N LYS A 399 -2.47 26.78 4.23
CA LYS A 399 -2.79 28.21 4.36
C LYS A 399 -2.58 28.75 5.76
N GLU A 400 -2.86 27.93 6.79
CA GLU A 400 -2.83 28.36 8.18
C GLU A 400 -1.79 27.53 8.98
N ALA A 401 -0.75 28.21 9.44
CA ALA A 401 0.26 27.58 10.28
C ALA A 401 -0.35 27.16 11.62
N ASP A 402 0.05 25.98 12.09
CA ASP A 402 -0.29 25.50 13.43
C ASP A 402 0.86 25.83 14.37
N PRO A 403 0.63 26.61 15.45
CA PRO A 403 1.69 26.95 16.40
C PRO A 403 2.39 25.73 17.05
N GLU A 404 1.69 24.60 17.18
CA GLU A 404 2.30 23.36 17.71
C GLU A 404 3.41 22.83 16.81
N LEU A 405 3.38 23.19 15.52
CA LEU A 405 4.32 22.72 14.50
C LEU A 405 5.43 23.75 14.16
N GLU A 406 5.51 24.82 14.94
CA GLU A 406 6.53 25.87 14.74
C GLU A 406 7.95 25.26 14.73
N GLY A 407 8.83 25.80 13.88
CA GLY A 407 10.25 25.46 13.80
C GLY A 407 10.58 24.35 12.78
N ILE A 408 9.61 23.66 12.19
CA ILE A 408 9.86 22.77 11.05
C ILE A 408 9.71 23.52 9.72
N THR A 409 10.43 23.09 8.69
CA THR A 409 10.39 23.71 7.36
C THR A 409 9.58 22.85 6.40
N LEU A 410 8.34 23.26 6.14
CA LEU A 410 7.46 22.61 5.18
C LEU A 410 7.89 22.94 3.73
N SER A 411 7.85 21.94 2.84
CA SER A 411 8.12 22.13 1.42
C SER A 411 7.15 23.15 0.78
N LYS A 412 7.71 24.11 0.06
CA LYS A 412 6.98 25.07 -0.77
C LYS A 412 6.89 24.65 -2.24
N GLY A 413 7.37 23.44 -2.54
CA GLY A 413 7.51 22.95 -3.90
C GLY A 413 8.84 23.40 -4.54
N GLY A 414 9.22 22.74 -5.62
CA GLY A 414 10.41 23.05 -6.39
C GLY A 414 11.57 22.08 -6.20
N HIS A 415 12.76 22.51 -6.64
CA HIS A 415 13.98 21.71 -6.59
C HIS A 415 14.82 22.06 -5.37
N TYR A 416 15.32 21.02 -4.71
CA TYR A 416 16.21 21.06 -3.56
C TYR A 416 17.40 20.13 -3.82
N ASN A 417 18.52 20.38 -3.16
CA ASN A 417 19.70 19.51 -3.24
C ASN A 417 19.73 18.57 -2.05
N PHE A 418 19.28 17.33 -2.24
CA PHE A 418 19.26 16.31 -1.20
C PHE A 418 20.37 15.27 -1.39
N LYS A 419 20.89 14.79 -0.27
CA LYS A 419 21.76 13.62 -0.19
C LYS A 419 21.10 12.51 0.65
N TYR A 420 20.15 12.86 1.49
CA TYR A 420 19.47 11.94 2.38
C TYR A 420 17.94 12.10 2.29
N ALA A 421 17.24 10.98 2.45
CA ALA A 421 15.79 10.95 2.64
C ALA A 421 15.46 10.10 3.87
N LEU A 422 14.71 10.68 4.82
CA LEU A 422 14.19 9.98 5.99
C LEU A 422 12.69 9.79 5.83
N ARG A 423 12.26 8.55 5.78
CA ARG A 423 10.85 8.17 5.73
C ARG A 423 10.39 7.71 7.10
N LEU A 424 9.31 8.29 7.61
CA LEU A 424 8.60 7.83 8.81
C LEU A 424 7.26 7.23 8.40
N ALA A 425 6.98 6.02 8.87
CA ALA A 425 5.68 5.38 8.77
C ALA A 425 5.21 4.95 10.16
N ALA A 426 3.98 5.29 10.49
CA ALA A 426 3.33 4.89 11.73
C ALA A 426 2.00 4.22 11.42
N GLY A 427 1.68 3.13 12.11
CA GLY A 427 0.49 2.34 11.86
C GLY A 427 -0.31 2.07 13.12
N PHE A 428 -1.60 1.80 12.96
CA PHE A 428 -2.44 1.31 14.05
C PHE A 428 -1.80 0.07 14.70
N GLY A 429 -2.01 -0.12 16.00
CA GLY A 429 -1.32 -1.12 16.80
C GLY A 429 0.06 -0.67 17.28
N SER A 430 0.31 0.65 17.35
CA SER A 430 1.58 1.25 17.81
C SER A 430 2.79 0.89 16.91
N GLN A 431 2.56 0.55 15.64
CA GLN A 431 3.59 0.14 14.70
C GLN A 431 4.41 1.33 14.21
N LEU A 432 5.72 1.19 14.19
CA LEU A 432 6.65 2.17 13.62
C LEU A 432 7.57 1.49 12.61
N GLY A 433 7.80 2.15 11.47
CA GLY A 433 8.80 1.80 10.48
C GLY A 433 9.48 3.07 10.00
N MET A 434 10.81 3.10 10.03
CA MET A 434 11.58 4.23 9.52
C MET A 434 12.72 3.76 8.65
N THR A 435 12.98 4.50 7.58
CA THR A 435 14.11 4.25 6.68
C THR A 435 14.88 5.54 6.46
N LEU A 436 16.21 5.44 6.47
CA LEU A 436 17.12 6.51 6.07
C LEU A 436 17.85 6.05 4.81
N LEU A 437 17.63 6.77 3.72
CA LEU A 437 18.22 6.53 2.42
C LEU A 437 19.34 7.52 2.14
N GLU A 438 20.37 7.05 1.43
CA GLU A 438 21.47 7.88 0.91
C GLU A 438 21.44 7.89 -0.61
N LYS A 439 21.60 9.07 -1.21
CA LYS A 439 21.71 9.26 -2.66
C LYS A 439 23.00 8.65 -3.18
N VAL A 440 22.87 7.78 -4.17
CA VAL A 440 24.01 7.15 -4.86
C VAL A 440 23.94 7.32 -6.37
N TRP A 441 22.82 7.88 -6.86
CA TRP A 441 22.58 8.14 -8.27
C TRP A 441 21.88 9.49 -8.44
N ASP A 442 22.14 10.17 -9.56
CA ASP A 442 21.45 11.38 -9.97
C ASP A 442 20.73 11.14 -11.31
N VAL A 443 19.49 11.63 -11.42
CA VAL A 443 18.66 11.45 -12.62
C VAL A 443 19.31 11.98 -13.91
N ASN A 444 20.27 12.88 -13.80
CA ASN A 444 21.03 13.41 -14.91
C ASN A 444 22.19 12.50 -15.37
N GLU A 445 22.44 11.40 -14.65
CA GLU A 445 23.46 10.41 -14.97
C GLU A 445 22.85 9.16 -15.57
N PRO A 446 23.56 8.46 -16.49
CA PRO A 446 23.12 7.15 -16.95
C PRO A 446 23.02 6.15 -15.78
N ARG A 447 21.95 5.38 -15.71
CA ARG A 447 21.83 4.26 -14.78
C ARG A 447 22.59 3.03 -15.25
N ILE A 448 22.63 2.82 -16.56
CA ILE A 448 23.37 1.73 -17.20
C ILE A 448 24.80 2.20 -17.35
N ILE A 449 25.74 1.52 -16.69
CA ILE A 449 27.17 1.81 -16.69
C ILE A 449 27.84 1.06 -17.85
N ASP A 450 27.40 -0.17 -18.07
CA ASP A 450 27.86 -1.05 -19.15
C ASP A 450 26.65 -1.68 -19.86
N ALA A 451 26.49 -1.31 -21.12
CA ALA A 451 25.36 -1.78 -21.93
C ALA A 451 25.51 -3.26 -22.38
N GLU A 452 26.73 -3.81 -22.32
CA GLU A 452 26.96 -5.23 -22.63
C GLU A 452 26.63 -6.13 -21.42
N GLU A 453 26.78 -5.63 -20.21
CA GLU A 453 26.45 -6.34 -18.97
C GLU A 453 24.97 -6.15 -18.55
N ALA A 454 24.32 -5.06 -18.95
CA ALA A 454 22.95 -4.72 -18.61
C ALA A 454 21.94 -5.40 -19.56
#